data_d38a42882e23bb07d8204cb471d78c17
#
_entry.id   d38a42882e23bb07d8204cb471d78c17
#
_cell.length_a   1.000
_cell.length_b   1.000
_cell.length_c   1.000
_cell.angle_alpha   90.00
_cell.angle_beta   90.00
_cell.angle_gamma   90.00
#
_symmetry.space_group_name_H-M   'P 1'
#
loop_
_entity.id
_entity.type
_entity.pdbx_description
1 polymer ?
#
loop_
_entity_poly.entity_id
_entity_poly.type
_entity_poly.pdbx_seq_one_letter_code
_entity_poly.pdbx_strand_id
1 'polypeptide(L)'
;VRMKGSETYQSAEKDFKVETLRSTDQGVAFLVRIGDISIYHAGDLNHWYWEEEPKSWNGQMEKAYQTEIDKIAGREFDIAFVVLDPRLESGYCYGMDYFLQKVPAKNIFPMHMWEDYDVIKRYKQTGTGKRFAGRIREVSEQNREFLLQV
;
A
#
# COMPACT_ATOMS: atom_id res chain seq x y z
N VAL A 1 -17.83 -0.09 -13.80
CA VAL A 1 -17.48 1.34 -13.60
C VAL A 1 -15.97 1.49 -13.77
N ARG A 2 -15.51 2.48 -14.57
CA ARG A 2 -14.08 2.83 -14.69
C ARG A 2 -13.83 4.07 -13.83
N MET A 3 -12.93 3.99 -12.88
CA MET A 3 -12.61 5.10 -11.96
C MET A 3 -11.26 5.73 -12.30
N LYS A 4 -11.17 7.05 -12.09
CA LYS A 4 -9.92 7.83 -12.15
C LYS A 4 -9.47 8.17 -10.73
N GLY A 5 -8.28 8.73 -10.59
CA GLY A 5 -7.77 9.17 -9.29
C GLY A 5 -8.61 10.30 -8.67
N SER A 6 -8.80 10.24 -7.37
CA SER A 6 -9.61 11.20 -6.57
C SER A 6 -11.11 11.18 -6.89
N GLU A 7 -11.66 10.02 -7.23
CA GLU A 7 -13.09 9.81 -7.44
C GLU A 7 -13.71 9.01 -6.29
N THR A 8 -15.02 9.15 -6.13
CA THR A 8 -15.82 8.36 -5.19
C THR A 8 -16.98 7.73 -5.91
N TYR A 9 -17.21 6.44 -5.66
CA TYR A 9 -18.40 5.70 -6.09
C TYR A 9 -19.07 5.07 -4.87
N GLN A 10 -20.38 5.19 -4.79
CA GLN A 10 -21.20 4.53 -3.76
C GLN A 10 -22.36 3.82 -4.41
N SER A 11 -22.57 2.55 -4.06
CA SER A 11 -23.72 1.79 -4.51
C SER A 11 -24.98 2.20 -3.72
N ALA A 12 -26.09 2.42 -4.42
CA ALA A 12 -27.38 2.72 -3.80
C ALA A 12 -28.02 1.51 -3.10
N GLU A 13 -27.67 0.29 -3.50
CA GLU A 13 -28.32 -0.95 -3.05
C GLU A 13 -27.51 -1.74 -2.01
N LYS A 14 -26.24 -1.37 -1.79
CA LYS A 14 -25.32 -2.09 -0.89
C LYS A 14 -24.54 -1.08 -0.08
N ASP A 15 -24.20 -1.47 1.14
CA ASP A 15 -23.24 -0.75 1.97
C ASP A 15 -21.81 -0.94 1.39
N PHE A 16 -21.61 -0.41 0.19
CA PHE A 16 -20.40 -0.52 -0.62
C PHE A 16 -20.00 0.86 -1.13
N LYS A 17 -18.80 1.28 -0.76
CA LYS A 17 -18.20 2.56 -1.17
C LYS A 17 -16.78 2.32 -1.68
N VAL A 18 -16.42 2.96 -2.77
CA VAL A 18 -15.06 3.02 -3.30
C VAL A 18 -14.63 4.46 -3.45
N GLU A 19 -13.48 4.78 -2.91
CA GLU A 19 -12.76 6.04 -3.13
C GLU A 19 -11.42 5.72 -3.79
N THR A 20 -10.87 6.64 -4.56
CA THR A 20 -9.59 6.42 -5.23
C THR A 20 -8.59 7.52 -4.90
N LEU A 21 -7.30 7.14 -4.84
CA LEU A 21 -6.17 8.05 -4.87
C LEU A 21 -5.49 7.97 -6.24
N ARG A 22 -4.76 9.02 -6.61
CA ARG A 22 -3.93 9.00 -7.82
C ARG A 22 -2.75 8.06 -7.61
N SER A 23 -2.46 7.24 -8.60
CA SER A 23 -1.23 6.47 -8.60
C SER A 23 -0.03 7.35 -8.96
N THR A 24 1.14 6.92 -8.54
CA THR A 24 2.45 7.46 -8.94
C THR A 24 3.03 6.72 -10.14
N ASP A 25 2.33 5.70 -10.63
CA ASP A 25 2.61 4.96 -11.86
C ASP A 25 1.29 4.65 -12.57
N GLN A 26 0.89 3.41 -12.76
CA GLN A 26 -0.32 3.04 -13.48
C GLN A 26 -1.56 3.01 -12.59
N GLY A 27 -2.72 3.30 -13.18
CA GLY A 27 -4.02 3.12 -12.54
C GLY A 27 -4.30 4.07 -11.37
N VAL A 28 -4.84 3.52 -10.30
CA VAL A 28 -5.25 4.22 -9.07
C VAL A 28 -5.07 3.33 -7.85
N ALA A 29 -4.93 3.92 -6.68
CA ALA A 29 -5.13 3.20 -5.42
C ALA A 29 -6.62 3.23 -5.04
N PHE A 30 -7.09 2.19 -4.37
CA PHE A 30 -8.47 2.02 -3.96
C PHE A 30 -8.62 2.02 -2.44
N LEU A 31 -9.66 2.70 -1.97
CA LEU A 31 -10.16 2.63 -0.62
C LEU A 31 -11.57 2.07 -0.71
N VAL A 32 -11.75 0.84 -0.28
CA VAL A 32 -13.01 0.12 -0.41
C VAL A 32 -13.62 -0.09 0.96
N ARG A 33 -14.90 0.20 1.09
CA ARG A 33 -15.70 -0.16 2.26
C ARG A 33 -16.84 -1.08 1.85
N ILE A 34 -16.97 -2.20 2.53
CA ILE A 34 -18.03 -3.21 2.33
C ILE A 34 -18.60 -3.51 3.71
N GLY A 35 -19.78 -2.98 4.03
CA GLY A 35 -20.30 -3.02 5.38
C GLY A 35 -19.34 -2.36 6.37
N ASP A 36 -18.94 -3.08 7.40
CA ASP A 36 -18.00 -2.61 8.42
C ASP A 36 -16.53 -2.82 8.04
N ILE A 37 -16.24 -3.52 6.94
CA ILE A 37 -14.87 -3.84 6.51
C ILE A 37 -14.31 -2.72 5.64
N SER A 38 -13.12 -2.25 5.97
CA SER A 38 -12.37 -1.24 5.25
C SER A 38 -11.07 -1.81 4.67
N ILE A 39 -10.85 -1.58 3.36
CA ILE A 39 -9.72 -2.13 2.62
C ILE A 39 -9.00 -1.00 1.89
N TYR A 40 -7.68 -0.94 2.02
CA TYR A 40 -6.80 -0.16 1.17
C TYR A 40 -6.06 -1.08 0.20
N HIS A 41 -6.02 -0.70 -1.08
CA HIS A 41 -5.23 -1.39 -2.10
C HIS A 41 -4.42 -0.37 -2.89
N ALA A 42 -3.11 -0.40 -2.74
CA ALA A 42 -2.22 0.60 -3.34
C ALA A 42 -2.29 0.63 -4.88
N GLY A 43 -2.63 -0.49 -5.55
CA GLY A 43 -2.29 -0.59 -6.97
C GLY A 43 -0.80 -0.34 -7.16
N ASP A 44 -0.46 0.57 -8.07
CA ASP A 44 0.92 1.01 -8.29
C ASP A 44 1.25 2.34 -7.57
N LEU A 45 0.46 2.73 -6.57
CA LEU A 45 0.77 3.90 -5.74
C LEU A 45 1.89 3.55 -4.77
N ASN A 46 3.11 4.04 -5.05
CA ASN A 46 4.30 3.80 -4.25
C ASN A 46 5.29 4.95 -4.35
N HIS A 47 6.23 5.03 -3.40
CA HIS A 47 7.42 5.85 -3.51
C HIS A 47 8.46 5.10 -4.39
N TRP A 48 8.29 5.21 -5.71
CA TRP A 48 9.19 4.60 -6.68
C TRP A 48 10.54 5.32 -6.66
N TYR A 49 11.46 4.84 -5.86
CA TYR A 49 12.84 5.33 -5.80
C TYR A 49 13.73 4.42 -6.63
N TRP A 50 14.43 4.98 -7.63
CA TRP A 50 15.39 4.27 -8.45
C TRP A 50 16.76 4.90 -8.28
N GLU A 51 17.80 4.11 -8.01
CA GLU A 51 19.15 4.61 -7.73
C GLU A 51 19.77 5.31 -8.95
N GLU A 52 19.46 4.86 -10.16
CA GLU A 52 19.90 5.42 -11.42
C GLU A 52 19.18 6.71 -11.84
N GLU A 53 18.06 7.04 -11.21
CA GLU A 53 17.31 8.25 -11.55
C GLU A 53 17.89 9.50 -10.85
N PRO A 54 17.80 10.69 -11.49
CA PRO A 54 18.25 11.92 -10.88
C PRO A 54 17.58 12.20 -9.53
N LYS A 55 18.31 12.80 -8.59
CA LYS A 55 17.76 13.20 -7.28
C LYS A 55 16.51 14.06 -7.38
N SER A 56 16.41 14.91 -8.40
CA SER A 56 15.22 15.74 -8.65
C SER A 56 14.01 14.92 -9.01
N TRP A 57 14.19 13.83 -9.78
CA TRP A 57 13.12 12.90 -10.15
C TRP A 57 12.67 12.12 -8.90
N ASN A 58 13.60 11.52 -8.15
CA ASN A 58 13.29 10.80 -6.92
C ASN A 58 12.59 11.70 -5.88
N GLY A 59 12.99 12.97 -5.75
CA GLY A 59 12.32 13.93 -4.86
C GLY A 59 10.90 14.31 -5.31
N GLN A 60 10.63 14.38 -6.62
CA GLN A 60 9.29 14.59 -7.14
C GLN A 60 8.40 13.37 -6.87
N MET A 61 8.93 12.16 -7.06
CA MET A 61 8.26 10.91 -6.80
C MET A 61 7.89 10.76 -5.31
N GLU A 62 8.83 11.04 -4.41
CA GLU A 62 8.59 11.08 -2.97
C GLU A 62 7.44 12.01 -2.62
N LYS A 63 7.50 13.26 -3.10
CA LYS A 63 6.46 14.26 -2.84
C LYS A 63 5.11 13.84 -3.39
N ALA A 64 5.05 13.28 -4.58
CA ALA A 64 3.81 12.80 -5.20
C ALA A 64 3.18 11.69 -4.36
N TYR A 65 3.97 10.70 -3.95
CA TYR A 65 3.53 9.62 -3.09
C TYR A 65 3.02 10.12 -1.73
N GLN A 66 3.82 10.92 -1.03
CA GLN A 66 3.46 11.46 0.28
C GLN A 66 2.18 12.29 0.22
N THR A 67 2.01 13.10 -0.83
CA THR A 67 0.80 13.90 -1.04
C THR A 67 -0.46 13.04 -1.11
N GLU A 68 -0.40 11.87 -1.74
CA GLU A 68 -1.56 10.98 -1.84
C GLU A 68 -1.81 10.23 -0.51
N ILE A 69 -0.78 9.76 0.15
CA ILE A 69 -0.91 9.06 1.45
C ILE A 69 -1.38 10.01 2.56
N ASP A 70 -0.94 11.26 2.56
CA ASP A 70 -1.37 12.25 3.57
C ASP A 70 -2.88 12.54 3.52
N LYS A 71 -3.56 12.34 2.38
CA LYS A 71 -5.03 12.46 2.28
C LYS A 71 -5.77 11.44 3.13
N ILE A 72 -5.13 10.33 3.47
CA ILE A 72 -5.71 9.24 4.27
C ILE A 72 -4.99 9.04 5.61
N ALA A 73 -4.12 9.96 5.99
CA ALA A 73 -3.41 9.89 7.26
C ALA A 73 -4.38 9.80 8.45
N GLY A 74 -4.12 8.86 9.37
CA GLY A 74 -4.99 8.59 10.52
C GLY A 74 -6.27 7.80 10.21
N ARG A 75 -6.60 7.53 8.95
CA ARG A 75 -7.73 6.69 8.57
C ARG A 75 -7.39 5.22 8.78
N GLU A 76 -8.21 4.51 9.53
CA GLU A 76 -7.98 3.09 9.86
C GLU A 76 -8.49 2.16 8.77
N PHE A 77 -7.73 1.08 8.51
CA PHE A 77 -8.11 -0.01 7.60
C PHE A 77 -8.00 -1.36 8.29
N ASP A 78 -8.97 -2.25 8.02
CA ASP A 78 -8.91 -3.63 8.46
C ASP A 78 -7.89 -4.43 7.66
N ILE A 79 -7.79 -4.13 6.36
CA ILE A 79 -6.88 -4.78 5.42
C ILE A 79 -6.18 -3.69 4.57
N ALA A 80 -4.87 -3.79 4.42
CA ALA A 80 -4.09 -2.94 3.53
C ALA A 80 -3.15 -3.76 2.65
N PHE A 81 -3.28 -3.61 1.34
CA PHE A 81 -2.35 -4.14 0.35
C PHE A 81 -1.37 -3.01 -0.03
N VAL A 82 -0.10 -3.18 0.33
CA VAL A 82 0.93 -2.13 0.22
C VAL A 82 2.12 -2.62 -0.59
N VAL A 83 2.64 -1.78 -1.46
CA VAL A 83 3.78 -2.13 -2.32
C VAL A 83 5.06 -2.32 -1.48
N LEU A 84 5.76 -3.43 -1.74
CA LEU A 84 7.08 -3.75 -1.20
C LEU A 84 7.89 -4.41 -2.33
N ASP A 85 8.46 -3.59 -3.21
CA ASP A 85 9.08 -4.04 -4.45
C ASP A 85 10.61 -4.18 -4.30
N PRO A 86 11.16 -5.40 -4.30
CA PRO A 86 12.59 -5.63 -4.11
C PRO A 86 13.47 -5.06 -5.24
N ARG A 87 12.90 -4.77 -6.42
CA ARG A 87 13.63 -4.18 -7.54
C ARG A 87 14.11 -2.76 -7.26
N LEU A 88 13.51 -2.08 -6.28
CA LEU A 88 13.91 -0.73 -5.87
C LEU A 88 15.19 -0.72 -5.00
N GLU A 89 15.84 -1.85 -4.81
CA GLU A 89 17.11 -2.00 -4.11
C GLU A 89 17.11 -1.31 -2.73
N SER A 90 17.89 -0.24 -2.53
CA SER A 90 17.94 0.49 -1.26
C SER A 90 16.61 1.22 -0.95
N GLY A 91 15.81 1.54 -1.96
CA GLY A 91 14.54 2.24 -1.83
C GLY A 91 13.31 1.35 -1.58
N TYR A 92 13.48 0.01 -1.55
CA TYR A 92 12.37 -0.94 -1.53
C TYR A 92 11.37 -0.75 -0.37
N CYS A 93 11.80 -0.18 0.73
CA CYS A 93 10.99 0.02 1.93
C CYS A 93 10.39 1.43 2.07
N TYR A 94 10.81 2.44 1.27
CA TYR A 94 10.45 3.83 1.51
C TYR A 94 8.94 4.09 1.47
N GLY A 95 8.24 3.53 0.49
CA GLY A 95 6.79 3.67 0.39
C GLY A 95 6.07 3.00 1.56
N MET A 96 6.42 1.76 1.86
CA MET A 96 5.81 1.02 2.96
C MET A 96 6.09 1.66 4.33
N ASP A 97 7.31 2.16 4.57
CA ASP A 97 7.67 2.85 5.80
C ASP A 97 6.80 4.10 6.01
N TYR A 98 6.63 4.92 4.97
CA TYR A 98 5.81 6.12 5.06
C TYR A 98 4.33 5.77 5.30
N PHE A 99 3.80 4.79 4.55
CA PHE A 99 2.42 4.32 4.74
C PHE A 99 2.17 3.88 6.18
N LEU A 100 3.01 3.00 6.73
CA LEU A 100 2.83 2.44 8.07
C LEU A 100 2.94 3.49 9.19
N GLN A 101 3.68 4.57 8.97
CA GLN A 101 3.78 5.68 9.92
C GLN A 101 2.53 6.57 9.91
N LYS A 102 1.82 6.65 8.81
CA LYS A 102 0.68 7.58 8.60
C LYS A 102 -0.69 6.91 8.70
N VAL A 103 -0.78 5.65 8.25
CA VAL A 103 -2.07 4.98 8.03
C VAL A 103 -2.16 3.71 8.90
N PRO A 104 -3.00 3.73 9.94
CA PRO A 104 -3.25 2.54 10.75
C PRO A 104 -3.91 1.43 9.91
N ALA A 105 -3.37 0.20 9.99
CA ALA A 105 -3.97 -0.97 9.40
C ALA A 105 -3.82 -2.19 10.32
N LYS A 106 -4.85 -3.04 10.41
CA LYS A 106 -4.83 -4.26 11.24
C LYS A 106 -4.06 -5.39 10.56
N ASN A 107 -4.27 -5.57 9.26
CA ASN A 107 -3.67 -6.63 8.45
C ASN A 107 -3.01 -6.01 7.22
N ILE A 108 -1.70 -6.18 7.07
CA ILE A 108 -0.91 -5.58 6.01
C ILE A 108 -0.37 -6.69 5.12
N PHE A 109 -0.71 -6.65 3.84
CA PHE A 109 -0.30 -7.59 2.82
C PHE A 109 0.67 -6.89 1.86
N PRO A 110 1.98 -7.22 1.89
CA PRO A 110 2.90 -6.74 0.89
C PRO A 110 2.55 -7.22 -0.51
N MET A 111 2.72 -6.35 -1.50
CA MET A 111 2.51 -6.63 -2.93
C MET A 111 3.75 -6.27 -3.75
N HIS A 112 3.76 -6.59 -5.05
CA HIS A 112 4.85 -6.31 -6.00
C HIS A 112 6.16 -7.02 -5.68
N MET A 113 6.10 -8.18 -5.04
CA MET A 113 7.30 -8.90 -4.59
C MET A 113 8.01 -9.67 -5.71
N TRP A 114 7.38 -9.84 -6.87
CA TRP A 114 7.97 -10.53 -8.04
C TRP A 114 8.55 -11.91 -7.70
N GLU A 115 7.79 -12.70 -6.92
CA GLU A 115 8.18 -14.02 -6.39
C GLU A 115 9.34 -14.02 -5.37
N ASP A 116 9.95 -12.86 -5.07
CA ASP A 116 10.89 -12.70 -3.96
C ASP A 116 10.13 -12.49 -2.64
N TYR A 117 9.48 -13.53 -2.15
CA TYR A 117 8.70 -13.46 -0.88
C TYR A 117 9.60 -13.24 0.35
N ASP A 118 10.91 -13.52 0.25
CA ASP A 118 11.84 -13.28 1.35
C ASP A 118 12.05 -11.77 1.63
N VAL A 119 11.68 -10.89 0.70
CA VAL A 119 11.67 -9.44 0.94
C VAL A 119 10.83 -9.07 2.17
N ILE A 120 9.75 -9.80 2.47
CA ILE A 120 8.92 -9.59 3.65
C ILE A 120 9.73 -9.85 4.93
N LYS A 121 10.48 -10.94 4.97
CA LYS A 121 11.34 -11.27 6.12
C LYS A 121 12.44 -10.22 6.29
N ARG A 122 13.08 -9.79 5.18
CA ARG A 122 14.09 -8.72 5.20
C ARG A 122 13.47 -7.42 5.72
N TYR A 123 12.30 -7.05 5.23
CA TYR A 123 11.59 -5.85 5.70
C TYR A 123 11.28 -5.90 7.20
N LYS A 124 10.79 -7.03 7.72
CA LYS A 124 10.52 -7.22 9.15
C LYS A 124 11.76 -7.09 10.04
N GLN A 125 12.98 -7.10 9.50
CA GLN A 125 14.22 -6.84 10.24
C GLN A 125 14.63 -5.35 10.25
N THR A 126 14.02 -4.50 9.43
CA THR A 126 14.22 -3.04 9.46
C THR A 126 13.64 -2.41 10.74
N GLY A 127 13.99 -1.16 11.02
CA GLY A 127 13.44 -0.45 12.19
C GLY A 127 11.92 -0.35 12.16
N THR A 128 11.35 0.10 11.05
CA THR A 128 9.90 0.20 10.85
C THR A 128 9.25 -1.18 10.79
N GLY A 129 9.81 -2.11 10.01
CA GLY A 129 9.28 -3.45 9.86
C GLY A 129 9.14 -4.22 11.17
N LYS A 130 10.13 -4.12 12.08
CA LYS A 130 10.05 -4.71 13.44
C LYS A 130 8.89 -4.16 14.24
N ARG A 131 8.69 -2.84 14.19
CA ARG A 131 7.60 -2.18 14.93
C ARG A 131 6.22 -2.67 14.52
N PHE A 132 6.04 -3.01 13.24
CA PHE A 132 4.76 -3.44 12.68
C PHE A 132 4.69 -4.94 12.36
N ALA A 133 5.72 -5.74 12.70
CA ALA A 133 5.89 -7.13 12.29
C ALA A 133 4.66 -8.02 12.56
N GLY A 134 3.96 -7.81 13.68
CA GLY A 134 2.75 -8.57 14.03
C GLY A 134 1.54 -8.32 13.12
N ARG A 135 1.53 -7.20 12.38
CA ARG A 135 0.45 -6.84 11.45
C ARG A 135 0.79 -7.20 10.01
N ILE A 136 2.07 -7.37 9.67
CA ILE A 136 2.54 -7.70 8.33
C ILE A 136 2.39 -9.20 8.11
N ARG A 137 1.54 -9.58 7.14
CA ARG A 137 1.25 -10.96 6.79
C ARG A 137 2.36 -11.53 5.90
N GLU A 138 2.74 -12.78 6.15
CA GLU A 138 3.77 -13.47 5.36
C GLU A 138 3.12 -14.18 4.19
N VAL A 139 3.15 -13.53 3.04
CA VAL A 139 2.81 -14.15 1.77
C VAL A 139 4.03 -14.94 1.31
N SER A 140 3.87 -16.23 1.04
CA SER A 140 4.97 -17.13 0.64
C SER A 140 4.75 -17.81 -0.70
N GLU A 141 3.58 -17.61 -1.30
CA GLU A 141 3.19 -18.23 -2.57
C GLU A 141 2.00 -17.48 -3.18
N GLN A 142 1.78 -17.68 -4.47
CA GLN A 142 0.59 -17.18 -5.15
C GLN A 142 -0.67 -17.91 -4.66
N ASN A 143 -1.81 -17.22 -4.67
CA ASN A 143 -3.12 -17.74 -4.29
C ASN A 143 -3.21 -18.28 -2.85
N ARG A 144 -2.34 -17.85 -1.95
CA ARG A 144 -2.42 -18.20 -0.54
C ARG A 144 -3.66 -17.58 0.09
N GLU A 145 -4.43 -18.39 0.82
CA GLU A 145 -5.61 -17.95 1.55
C GLU A 145 -5.25 -17.57 3.00
N PHE A 146 -5.92 -16.53 3.50
CA PHE A 146 -5.79 -16.08 4.89
C PHE A 146 -7.17 -15.95 5.51
N LEU A 147 -7.36 -16.55 6.69
CA LEU A 147 -8.53 -16.29 7.53
C LEU A 147 -8.18 -15.13 8.47
N LEU A 148 -8.92 -14.04 8.38
CA LEU A 148 -8.72 -12.85 9.17
C LEU A 148 -9.89 -12.64 10.14
N GLN A 149 -9.56 -12.26 11.36
CA GLN A 149 -10.53 -11.65 12.27
C GLN A 149 -10.46 -10.12 12.04
N VAL A 150 -11.51 -9.56 11.50
CA VAL A 150 -11.66 -8.13 11.19
C VAL A 150 -12.67 -7.47 12.12
#